data_4e3e3f5a0b64d918d0aa2da9789160e2
#
_entry.id   4e3e3f5a0b64d918d0aa2da9789160e2
#
_cell.length_a   1.000
_cell.length_b   1.000
_cell.length_c   1.000
_cell.angle_alpha   90.00
_cell.angle_beta   90.00
_cell.angle_gamma   90.00
#
_symmetry.space_group_name_H-M   'P 1'
#
loop_
_entity.id
_entity.type
_entity.pdbx_description
1 polymer ?
#
loop_
_entity_poly.entity_id
_entity_poly.type
_entity_poly.pdbx_seq_one_letter_code
_entity_poly.pdbx_strand_id
1 'polypeptide(L)'
;MAELTTKEFNEIYKKYFKEYFDKPLKEDGFKKKGTINFYRMNKLGLLECLNFQRHYDSMTVNFSIKPIYCGVSKSAIILGGRLGDFKNGNDYWWELKDEEEIKNNMENILEVIRNDLYKWFEKYENKDEYVEFYRNYGNWTKINEYIIKATTFARFKEYDNILPYTAKVKEEYEKLSEEEKERQHFKATLNEALLLEEKLKEGKESVDEYIIEREKQSLIELGLDKMFNKKQKVKK
;
A
#
# COMPACT_ATOMS: atom_id res chain seq x y z
N MET A 1 5.90 30.49 -26.65
CA MET A 1 4.69 29.63 -26.85
C MET A 1 3.56 30.28 -26.08
N ALA A 2 2.31 30.25 -26.56
CA ALA A 2 1.17 30.76 -25.79
C ALA A 2 0.92 29.82 -24.60
N GLU A 3 0.68 30.39 -23.41
CA GLU A 3 0.29 29.62 -22.24
C GLU A 3 -1.05 28.91 -22.50
N LEU A 4 -1.12 27.63 -22.14
CA LEU A 4 -2.36 26.85 -22.23
C LEU A 4 -3.41 27.42 -21.27
N THR A 5 -4.63 27.58 -21.71
CA THR A 5 -5.74 27.83 -20.80
C THR A 5 -5.97 26.61 -19.90
N THR A 6 -6.55 26.80 -18.73
CA THR A 6 -6.86 25.68 -17.79
C THR A 6 -7.73 24.59 -18.47
N LYS A 7 -8.61 24.99 -19.38
CA LYS A 7 -9.46 24.04 -20.12
C LYS A 7 -8.64 23.19 -21.08
N GLU A 8 -7.82 23.83 -21.93
CA GLU A 8 -6.94 23.14 -22.88
C GLU A 8 -5.96 22.22 -22.15
N PHE A 9 -5.32 22.71 -21.09
CA PHE A 9 -4.45 21.89 -20.26
C PHE A 9 -5.16 20.62 -19.75
N ASN A 10 -6.37 20.75 -19.19
CA ASN A 10 -7.10 19.60 -18.65
C ASN A 10 -7.54 18.60 -19.75
N GLU A 11 -7.85 19.06 -20.96
CA GLU A 11 -8.19 18.20 -22.09
C GLU A 11 -6.96 17.41 -22.57
N ILE A 12 -5.83 18.09 -22.73
CA ILE A 12 -4.53 17.50 -23.11
C ILE A 12 -4.08 16.50 -22.06
N TYR A 13 -4.09 16.90 -20.77
CA TYR A 13 -3.74 16.04 -19.66
C TYR A 13 -4.57 14.76 -19.63
N LYS A 14 -5.90 14.85 -19.74
CA LYS A 14 -6.79 13.68 -19.77
C LYS A 14 -6.53 12.76 -20.95
N LYS A 15 -6.25 13.32 -22.13
CA LYS A 15 -5.90 12.57 -23.33
C LYS A 15 -4.67 11.70 -23.07
N TYR A 16 -3.55 12.31 -22.66
CA TYR A 16 -2.30 11.61 -22.47
C TYR A 16 -2.29 10.74 -21.22
N PHE A 17 -2.99 11.13 -20.13
CA PHE A 17 -3.17 10.27 -18.97
C PHE A 17 -3.87 8.94 -19.33
N LYS A 18 -4.88 9.00 -20.19
CA LYS A 18 -5.57 7.81 -20.69
C LYS A 18 -4.66 6.95 -21.59
N GLU A 19 -3.88 7.59 -22.43
CA GLU A 19 -2.97 6.93 -23.37
C GLU A 19 -1.81 6.22 -22.65
N TYR A 20 -1.12 6.93 -21.75
CA TYR A 20 0.09 6.45 -21.09
C TYR A 20 -0.15 5.69 -19.79
N PHE A 21 -1.32 5.85 -19.14
CA PHE A 21 -1.55 5.16 -17.87
C PHE A 21 -2.78 4.26 -17.86
N ASP A 22 -3.96 4.73 -18.29
CA ASP A 22 -5.18 3.92 -18.14
C ASP A 22 -5.10 2.60 -18.91
N LYS A 23 -4.67 2.63 -20.15
CA LYS A 23 -4.57 1.44 -20.98
C LYS A 23 -3.36 0.59 -20.63
N PRO A 24 -2.12 1.14 -20.60
CA PRO A 24 -0.93 0.36 -20.29
C PRO A 24 -0.98 -0.30 -18.91
N LEU A 25 -1.34 0.44 -17.86
CA LEU A 25 -1.41 -0.14 -16.51
C LEU A 25 -2.50 -1.21 -16.38
N LYS A 26 -3.60 -1.07 -17.13
CA LYS A 26 -4.62 -2.13 -17.19
C LYS A 26 -4.08 -3.40 -17.86
N GLU A 27 -3.30 -3.27 -18.91
CA GLU A 27 -2.60 -4.38 -19.57
C GLU A 27 -1.60 -5.02 -18.63
N ASP A 28 -0.92 -4.24 -17.81
CA ASP A 28 0.02 -4.68 -16.77
C ASP A 28 -0.69 -5.25 -15.51
N GLY A 29 -2.03 -5.43 -15.55
CA GLY A 29 -2.83 -6.09 -14.50
C GLY A 29 -3.36 -5.16 -13.41
N PHE A 30 -3.10 -3.86 -13.49
CA PHE A 30 -3.67 -2.91 -12.54
C PHE A 30 -5.15 -2.63 -12.82
N LYS A 31 -5.90 -2.35 -11.76
CA LYS A 31 -7.31 -1.93 -11.79
C LYS A 31 -7.42 -0.51 -11.28
N LYS A 32 -8.02 0.36 -12.08
CA LYS A 32 -8.22 1.77 -11.73
C LYS A 32 -9.41 1.95 -10.79
N LYS A 33 -9.22 2.78 -9.75
CA LYS A 33 -10.29 3.26 -8.87
C LYS A 33 -10.27 4.79 -8.78
N GLY A 34 -11.38 5.42 -9.13
CA GLY A 34 -11.44 6.88 -9.27
C GLY A 34 -10.61 7.34 -10.46
N THR A 35 -9.99 8.52 -10.32
CA THR A 35 -9.27 9.16 -11.43
C THR A 35 -7.77 8.90 -11.43
N ILE A 36 -7.19 8.62 -10.27
CA ILE A 36 -5.73 8.67 -10.05
C ILE A 36 -5.16 7.44 -9.32
N ASN A 37 -5.99 6.49 -8.91
CA ASN A 37 -5.52 5.35 -8.13
C ASN A 37 -5.59 4.07 -8.96
N PHE A 38 -4.53 3.27 -8.89
CA PHE A 38 -4.42 1.97 -9.53
C PHE A 38 -3.95 0.94 -8.52
N TYR A 39 -4.51 -0.26 -8.60
CA TYR A 39 -4.27 -1.34 -7.65
C TYR A 39 -4.06 -2.66 -8.38
N ARG A 40 -3.08 -3.44 -7.92
CA ARG A 40 -2.81 -4.79 -8.41
C ARG A 40 -2.56 -5.71 -7.23
N MET A 41 -3.10 -6.93 -7.28
CA MET A 41 -2.77 -7.97 -6.30
C MET A 41 -1.56 -8.74 -6.83
N ASN A 42 -0.50 -8.83 -6.05
CA ASN A 42 0.70 -9.57 -6.43
C ASN A 42 0.58 -11.08 -6.11
N LYS A 43 1.62 -11.86 -6.40
CA LYS A 43 1.65 -13.32 -6.19
C LYS A 43 1.51 -13.76 -4.73
N LEU A 44 1.95 -12.92 -3.79
CA LEU A 44 1.79 -13.16 -2.35
C LEU A 44 0.40 -12.77 -1.82
N GLY A 45 -0.48 -12.21 -2.67
CA GLY A 45 -1.77 -11.68 -2.26
C GLY A 45 -1.66 -10.30 -1.57
N LEU A 46 -0.57 -9.57 -1.80
CA LEU A 46 -0.37 -8.22 -1.28
C LEU A 46 -0.85 -7.18 -2.29
N LEU A 47 -1.33 -6.05 -1.80
CA LEU A 47 -1.93 -5.00 -2.63
C LEU A 47 -0.89 -3.96 -3.04
N GLU A 48 -0.47 -4.00 -4.31
CA GLU A 48 0.35 -2.96 -4.94
C GLU A 48 -0.52 -1.79 -5.33
N CYS A 49 -0.05 -0.58 -5.05
CA CYS A 49 -0.78 0.66 -5.23
C CYS A 49 0.05 1.68 -5.99
N LEU A 50 -0.58 2.37 -6.95
CA LEU A 50 -0.07 3.58 -7.57
C LEU A 50 -1.10 4.69 -7.33
N ASN A 51 -0.62 5.87 -6.94
CA ASN A 51 -1.43 7.07 -6.77
C ASN A 51 -0.78 8.22 -7.50
N PHE A 52 -1.42 8.69 -8.57
CA PHE A 52 -0.95 9.80 -9.37
C PHE A 52 -1.35 11.12 -8.71
N GLN A 53 -0.38 11.89 -8.28
CA GLN A 53 -0.59 13.18 -7.64
C GLN A 53 -0.17 14.30 -8.61
N ARG A 54 -1.08 15.26 -8.83
CA ARG A 54 -0.81 16.46 -9.63
C ARG A 54 -0.86 17.69 -8.73
N HIS A 55 0.08 18.61 -8.95
CA HIS A 55 0.11 19.92 -8.33
C HIS A 55 0.38 20.96 -9.42
N TYR A 56 -0.63 21.78 -9.75
CA TYR A 56 -0.60 22.76 -10.85
C TYR A 56 -0.09 22.16 -12.16
N ASP A 57 1.13 22.51 -12.56
CA ASP A 57 1.85 22.16 -13.77
C ASP A 57 2.89 21.06 -13.57
N SER A 58 2.74 20.24 -12.55
CA SER A 58 3.64 19.15 -12.26
C SER A 58 2.91 17.93 -11.71
N MET A 59 3.52 16.75 -11.83
CA MET A 59 2.99 15.51 -11.27
C MET A 59 4.07 14.59 -10.74
N THR A 60 3.67 13.73 -9.80
CA THR A 60 4.45 12.61 -9.31
C THR A 60 3.56 11.39 -9.11
N VAL A 61 4.17 10.23 -8.84
CA VAL A 61 3.45 9.00 -8.54
C VAL A 61 3.91 8.47 -7.19
N ASN A 62 2.99 8.35 -6.26
CA ASN A 62 3.23 7.60 -5.02
C ASN A 62 2.98 6.12 -5.29
N PHE A 63 3.83 5.27 -4.76
CA PHE A 63 3.68 3.82 -4.87
C PHE A 63 3.82 3.15 -3.51
N SER A 64 3.18 1.99 -3.35
CA SER A 64 3.31 1.22 -2.12
C SER A 64 2.85 -0.23 -2.30
N ILE A 65 3.31 -1.10 -1.39
CA ILE A 65 2.70 -2.39 -1.10
C ILE A 65 1.96 -2.24 0.23
N LYS A 66 0.63 -2.37 0.21
CA LYS A 66 -0.20 -2.22 1.41
C LYS A 66 -0.34 -3.54 2.16
N PRO A 67 -0.02 -3.57 3.46
CA PRO A 67 -0.27 -4.72 4.32
C PRO A 67 -1.76 -4.77 4.71
N ILE A 68 -2.63 -5.21 3.79
CA ILE A 68 -4.09 -5.23 4.00
C ILE A 68 -4.56 -6.15 5.14
N TYR A 69 -3.69 -7.03 5.62
CA TYR A 69 -3.87 -7.86 6.80
C TYR A 69 -3.65 -7.10 8.13
N CYS A 70 -3.02 -5.93 8.09
CA CYS A 70 -2.85 -5.08 9.26
C CYS A 70 -4.06 -4.17 9.45
N GLY A 71 -4.51 -3.98 10.68
CA GLY A 71 -5.55 -3.00 11.03
C GLY A 71 -5.10 -1.53 10.96
N VAL A 72 -4.07 -1.23 10.20
CA VAL A 72 -3.49 0.11 10.09
C VAL A 72 -4.28 1.02 9.16
N SER A 73 -4.18 2.32 9.43
CA SER A 73 -4.82 3.39 8.67
C SER A 73 -4.71 3.19 7.16
N LYS A 74 -5.84 3.37 6.47
CA LYS A 74 -5.98 3.29 5.00
C LYS A 74 -4.95 4.12 4.22
N SER A 75 -4.44 5.19 4.82
CA SER A 75 -3.49 6.13 4.23
C SER A 75 -2.02 5.81 4.52
N ALA A 76 -1.73 4.88 5.43
CA ALA A 76 -0.36 4.58 5.80
C ALA A 76 0.41 3.95 4.63
N ILE A 77 1.49 4.61 4.21
CA ILE A 77 2.51 4.05 3.33
C ILE A 77 3.63 3.55 4.25
N ILE A 78 3.73 2.23 4.38
CA ILE A 78 4.75 1.59 5.20
C ILE A 78 5.90 1.12 4.32
N LEU A 79 5.57 0.38 3.27
CA LEU A 79 6.50 -0.08 2.25
C LEU A 79 6.15 0.62 0.94
N GLY A 80 6.93 1.61 0.55
CA GLY A 80 6.69 2.42 -0.64
C GLY A 80 7.46 3.72 -0.62
N GLY A 81 7.17 4.58 -1.60
CA GLY A 81 7.83 5.87 -1.79
C GLY A 81 7.20 6.70 -2.89
N ARG A 82 7.98 7.58 -3.46
CA ARG A 82 7.65 8.34 -4.67
C ARG A 82 8.47 7.86 -5.85
N LEU A 83 7.86 7.88 -7.03
CA LEU A 83 8.51 7.41 -8.25
C LEU A 83 9.78 8.22 -8.58
N GLY A 84 9.82 9.47 -8.16
CA GLY A 84 11.00 10.33 -8.28
C GLY A 84 12.24 9.81 -7.57
N ASP A 85 12.09 8.97 -6.55
CA ASP A 85 13.20 8.34 -5.82
C ASP A 85 14.10 7.49 -6.76
N PHE A 86 13.52 6.91 -7.82
CA PHE A 86 14.27 6.14 -8.82
C PHE A 86 15.07 7.03 -9.79
N LYS A 87 14.78 8.33 -9.87
CA LYS A 87 15.52 9.25 -10.75
C LYS A 87 16.71 9.89 -10.07
N ASN A 88 16.48 10.66 -9.03
CA ASN A 88 17.52 11.52 -8.43
C ASN A 88 17.62 11.37 -6.91
N GLY A 89 16.96 10.38 -6.32
CA GLY A 89 16.96 10.11 -4.87
C GLY A 89 16.22 11.17 -4.03
N ASN A 90 15.47 12.05 -4.66
CA ASN A 90 14.71 13.13 -4.00
C ASN A 90 13.29 13.21 -4.57
N ASP A 91 12.46 14.02 -3.94
CA ASP A 91 11.07 14.31 -4.31
C ASP A 91 10.95 14.97 -5.70
N TYR A 92 11.25 14.20 -6.76
CA TYR A 92 11.20 14.67 -8.14
C TYR A 92 9.76 14.73 -8.64
N TRP A 93 9.42 15.88 -9.26
CA TRP A 93 8.14 16.11 -9.91
C TRP A 93 8.38 16.39 -11.39
N TRP A 94 7.61 15.72 -12.25
CA TRP A 94 7.63 15.92 -13.70
C TRP A 94 6.83 17.15 -14.07
N GLU A 95 7.45 18.10 -14.77
CA GLU A 95 6.79 19.32 -15.26
C GLU A 95 5.77 19.02 -16.36
N LEU A 96 4.70 19.81 -16.45
CA LEU A 96 3.58 19.64 -17.38
C LEU A 96 3.16 21.00 -17.95
N LYS A 97 4.10 21.83 -18.40
CA LYS A 97 3.82 23.23 -18.79
C LYS A 97 3.11 23.37 -20.14
N ASP A 98 3.42 22.49 -21.08
CA ASP A 98 2.84 22.50 -22.42
C ASP A 98 2.51 21.09 -22.91
N GLU A 99 1.91 20.96 -24.10
CA GLU A 99 1.49 19.66 -24.63
C GLU A 99 2.66 18.70 -24.87
N GLU A 100 3.81 19.20 -25.31
CA GLU A 100 4.98 18.39 -25.58
C GLU A 100 5.59 17.87 -24.27
N GLU A 101 5.73 18.73 -23.26
CA GLU A 101 6.18 18.31 -21.93
C GLU A 101 5.22 17.31 -21.28
N ILE A 102 3.90 17.57 -21.36
CA ILE A 102 2.88 16.63 -20.83
C ILE A 102 3.08 15.25 -21.45
N LYS A 103 3.18 15.18 -22.78
CA LYS A 103 3.38 13.93 -23.50
C LYS A 103 4.68 13.23 -23.08
N ASN A 104 5.81 13.93 -23.22
CA ASN A 104 7.14 13.36 -22.99
C ASN A 104 7.33 12.94 -21.54
N ASN A 105 6.82 13.71 -20.59
CA ASN A 105 6.94 13.42 -19.16
C ASN A 105 6.00 12.28 -18.72
N MET A 106 4.80 12.17 -19.28
CA MET A 106 3.94 11.00 -19.01
C MET A 106 4.51 9.71 -19.59
N GLU A 107 5.10 9.76 -20.78
CA GLU A 107 5.83 8.63 -21.37
C GLU A 107 7.01 8.21 -20.46
N ASN A 108 7.84 9.17 -20.04
CA ASN A 108 8.95 8.91 -19.14
C ASN A 108 8.50 8.35 -17.78
N ILE A 109 7.40 8.83 -17.20
CA ILE A 109 6.81 8.26 -15.97
C ILE A 109 6.47 6.77 -16.19
N LEU A 110 5.83 6.44 -17.31
CA LEU A 110 5.51 5.03 -17.62
C LEU A 110 6.76 4.17 -17.78
N GLU A 111 7.81 4.70 -18.41
CA GLU A 111 9.11 4.01 -18.52
C GLU A 111 9.71 3.73 -17.15
N VAL A 112 9.75 4.70 -16.24
CA VAL A 112 10.25 4.52 -14.86
C VAL A 112 9.39 3.50 -14.09
N ILE A 113 8.06 3.53 -14.26
CA ILE A 113 7.18 2.52 -13.67
C ILE A 113 7.57 1.12 -14.15
N ARG A 114 7.77 0.91 -15.46
CA ARG A 114 8.04 -0.41 -16.03
C ARG A 114 9.47 -0.89 -15.80
N ASN A 115 10.44 0.01 -15.89
CA ASN A 115 11.86 -0.36 -15.84
C ASN A 115 12.41 -0.48 -14.42
N ASP A 116 11.91 0.34 -13.49
CA ASP A 116 12.46 0.46 -12.13
C ASP A 116 11.45 0.04 -11.06
N LEU A 117 10.25 0.61 -11.07
CA LEU A 117 9.26 0.30 -10.04
C LEU A 117 8.78 -1.15 -10.11
N TYR A 118 8.59 -1.73 -11.29
CA TYR A 118 8.20 -3.15 -11.38
C TYR A 118 9.27 -4.09 -10.83
N LYS A 119 10.56 -3.81 -11.02
CA LYS A 119 11.64 -4.56 -10.37
C LYS A 119 11.60 -4.43 -8.85
N TRP A 120 11.25 -3.23 -8.36
CA TRP A 120 11.05 -3.01 -6.94
C TRP A 120 9.85 -3.82 -6.40
N PHE A 121 8.72 -3.88 -7.11
CA PHE A 121 7.60 -4.74 -6.73
C PHE A 121 8.00 -6.22 -6.76
N GLU A 122 8.70 -6.68 -7.80
CA GLU A 122 9.19 -8.06 -7.94
C GLU A 122 10.08 -8.49 -6.77
N LYS A 123 10.94 -7.59 -6.28
CA LYS A 123 11.75 -7.86 -5.08
C LYS A 123 10.87 -8.28 -3.91
N TYR A 124 9.76 -7.59 -3.68
CA TYR A 124 8.85 -7.86 -2.56
C TYR A 124 7.74 -8.87 -2.90
N GLU A 125 7.75 -9.48 -4.07
CA GLU A 125 7.07 -10.75 -4.34
C GLU A 125 7.82 -11.96 -3.78
N ASN A 126 9.06 -11.77 -3.32
CA ASN A 126 9.77 -12.75 -2.51
C ASN A 126 9.31 -12.61 -1.05
N LYS A 127 8.82 -13.73 -0.47
CA LYS A 127 8.32 -13.75 0.91
C LYS A 127 9.40 -13.31 1.90
N ASP A 128 10.63 -13.80 1.75
CA ASP A 128 11.70 -13.56 2.73
C ASP A 128 12.12 -12.09 2.70
N GLU A 129 12.26 -11.48 1.52
CA GLU A 129 12.52 -10.03 1.38
C GLU A 129 11.42 -9.18 2.00
N TYR A 130 10.16 -9.57 1.80
CA TYR A 130 9.03 -8.85 2.36
C TYR A 130 8.97 -8.96 3.89
N VAL A 131 9.11 -10.17 4.43
CA VAL A 131 9.11 -10.41 5.89
C VAL A 131 10.31 -9.73 6.54
N GLU A 132 11.50 -9.79 5.93
CA GLU A 132 12.71 -9.17 6.46
C GLU A 132 12.59 -7.64 6.50
N PHE A 133 11.94 -7.02 5.50
CA PHE A 133 11.62 -5.59 5.56
C PHE A 133 10.82 -5.27 6.83
N TYR A 134 9.76 -6.03 7.12
CA TYR A 134 8.93 -5.78 8.31
C TYR A 134 9.63 -6.17 9.61
N ARG A 135 10.50 -7.17 9.62
CA ARG A 135 11.34 -7.52 10.77
C ARG A 135 12.21 -6.35 11.20
N ASN A 136 12.80 -5.64 10.24
CA ASN A 136 13.65 -4.48 10.45
C ASN A 136 12.89 -3.14 10.46
N TYR A 137 11.59 -3.16 10.15
CA TYR A 137 10.77 -1.96 10.12
C TYR A 137 10.79 -1.25 11.47
N GLY A 138 11.07 0.05 11.44
CA GLY A 138 11.01 0.94 12.59
C GLY A 138 9.94 2.02 12.40
N ASN A 139 9.18 2.31 13.44
CA ASN A 139 8.21 3.38 13.45
C ASN A 139 8.44 4.24 14.70
N TRP A 140 8.22 5.55 14.58
CA TRP A 140 8.22 6.49 15.71
C TRP A 140 7.17 6.14 16.77
N THR A 141 6.04 5.55 16.35
CA THR A 141 5.02 5.02 17.27
C THR A 141 5.26 3.52 17.48
N LYS A 142 5.99 3.16 18.54
CA LYS A 142 6.41 1.79 18.80
C LYS A 142 5.25 0.79 18.89
N ILE A 143 4.12 1.19 19.46
CA ILE A 143 2.93 0.34 19.53
C ILE A 143 2.43 -0.07 18.12
N ASN A 144 2.46 0.84 17.14
CA ASN A 144 2.10 0.52 15.76
C ASN A 144 3.15 -0.34 15.07
N GLU A 145 4.45 -0.10 15.35
CA GLU A 145 5.53 -0.95 14.84
C GLU A 145 5.31 -2.40 15.24
N TYR A 146 5.05 -2.65 16.52
CA TYR A 146 4.94 -4.00 17.04
C TYR A 146 3.70 -4.75 16.58
N ILE A 147 2.54 -4.08 16.46
CA ILE A 147 1.34 -4.75 15.92
C ILE A 147 1.50 -5.08 14.42
N ILE A 148 2.15 -4.21 13.64
CA ILE A 148 2.45 -4.48 12.24
C ILE A 148 3.35 -5.70 12.10
N LYS A 149 4.38 -5.82 12.95
CA LYS A 149 5.26 -7.00 12.98
C LYS A 149 4.49 -8.26 13.35
N ALA A 150 3.70 -8.22 14.42
CA ALA A 150 2.90 -9.37 14.88
C ALA A 150 1.96 -9.87 13.79
N THR A 151 1.20 -8.96 13.14
CA THR A 151 0.27 -9.32 12.06
C THR A 151 0.99 -9.78 10.79
N THR A 152 2.18 -9.24 10.48
CA THR A 152 3.01 -9.71 9.37
C THR A 152 3.47 -11.15 9.62
N PHE A 153 3.98 -11.46 10.80
CA PHE A 153 4.38 -12.83 11.15
C PHE A 153 3.20 -13.79 11.12
N ALA A 154 2.03 -13.38 11.61
CA ALA A 154 0.80 -14.16 11.51
C ALA A 154 0.46 -14.47 10.05
N ARG A 155 0.45 -13.44 9.18
CA ARG A 155 0.15 -13.57 7.75
C ARG A 155 1.06 -14.54 7.01
N PHE A 156 2.33 -14.59 7.38
CA PHE A 156 3.32 -15.45 6.76
C PHE A 156 3.61 -16.75 7.52
N LYS A 157 2.75 -17.08 8.53
CA LYS A 157 2.78 -18.34 9.30
C LYS A 157 4.04 -18.51 10.17
N GLU A 158 4.66 -17.41 10.56
CA GLU A 158 5.74 -17.40 11.56
C GLU A 158 5.16 -17.24 12.98
N TYR A 159 4.31 -18.19 13.39
CA TYR A 159 3.47 -18.08 14.59
C TYR A 159 4.27 -17.87 15.89
N ASP A 160 5.47 -18.41 15.98
CA ASP A 160 6.33 -18.27 17.16
C ASP A 160 6.78 -16.82 17.42
N ASN A 161 6.72 -15.98 16.37
CA ASN A 161 7.04 -14.55 16.44
C ASN A 161 5.85 -13.67 16.87
N ILE A 162 4.63 -14.20 16.98
CA ILE A 162 3.44 -13.41 17.30
C ILE A 162 3.50 -12.91 18.75
N LEU A 163 3.59 -13.83 19.72
CA LEU A 163 3.56 -13.49 21.15
C LEU A 163 4.63 -12.50 21.60
N PRO A 164 5.89 -12.59 21.14
CA PRO A 164 6.90 -11.60 21.49
C PRO A 164 6.54 -10.17 21.09
N TYR A 165 5.85 -10.00 19.97
CA TYR A 165 5.48 -8.65 19.48
C TYR A 165 4.15 -8.16 20.05
N THR A 166 3.16 -9.02 20.28
CA THR A 166 1.93 -8.63 20.99
C THR A 166 2.21 -8.25 22.43
N ALA A 167 3.15 -8.93 23.11
CA ALA A 167 3.62 -8.54 24.45
C ALA A 167 4.19 -7.11 24.44
N LYS A 168 5.03 -6.77 23.45
CA LYS A 168 5.58 -5.41 23.30
C LYS A 168 4.50 -4.37 23.02
N VAL A 169 3.42 -4.71 22.29
CA VAL A 169 2.27 -3.81 22.10
C VAL A 169 1.66 -3.46 23.46
N LYS A 170 1.46 -4.45 24.34
CA LYS A 170 0.90 -4.24 25.69
C LYS A 170 1.84 -3.38 26.55
N GLU A 171 3.14 -3.67 26.53
CA GLU A 171 4.15 -2.89 27.25
C GLU A 171 4.16 -1.41 26.82
N GLU A 172 4.11 -1.14 25.51
CA GLU A 172 4.06 0.23 25.00
C GLU A 172 2.73 0.92 25.33
N TYR A 173 1.61 0.18 25.31
CA TYR A 173 0.32 0.74 25.70
C TYR A 173 0.31 1.16 27.19
N GLU A 174 0.91 0.38 28.09
CA GLU A 174 0.98 0.74 29.51
C GLU A 174 1.82 1.99 29.78
N LYS A 175 2.78 2.33 28.90
CA LYS A 175 3.59 3.54 29.01
C LYS A 175 2.85 4.83 28.58
N LEU A 176 1.71 4.69 27.90
CA LEU A 176 0.90 5.84 27.46
C LEU A 176 0.27 6.54 28.66
N SER A 177 0.12 7.86 28.56
CA SER A 177 -0.69 8.62 29.52
C SER A 177 -2.16 8.19 29.46
N GLU A 178 -2.93 8.45 30.52
CA GLU A 178 -4.37 8.11 30.55
C GLU A 178 -5.13 8.81 29.42
N GLU A 179 -4.76 10.05 29.04
CA GLU A 179 -5.32 10.74 27.90
C GLU A 179 -5.04 10.04 26.56
N GLU A 180 -3.81 9.54 26.40
CA GLU A 180 -3.43 8.79 25.18
C GLU A 180 -4.12 7.44 25.11
N LYS A 181 -4.24 6.71 26.23
CA LYS A 181 -4.98 5.45 26.31
C LYS A 181 -6.44 5.59 25.89
N GLU A 182 -7.06 6.76 26.10
CA GLU A 182 -8.44 7.04 25.65
C GLU A 182 -8.56 7.25 24.15
N ARG A 183 -7.47 7.50 23.41
CA ARG A 183 -7.49 7.68 21.96
C ARG A 183 -7.85 6.36 21.25
N GLN A 184 -8.88 6.42 20.41
CA GLN A 184 -9.46 5.25 19.75
C GLN A 184 -8.43 4.38 19.01
N HIS A 185 -7.44 4.98 18.37
CA HIS A 185 -6.43 4.23 17.60
C HIS A 185 -5.50 3.39 18.49
N PHE A 186 -5.14 3.86 19.70
CA PHE A 186 -4.34 3.07 20.63
C PHE A 186 -5.14 1.91 21.24
N LYS A 187 -6.42 2.17 21.60
CA LYS A 187 -7.33 1.10 22.05
C LYS A 187 -7.52 0.04 20.97
N ALA A 188 -7.70 0.46 19.73
CA ALA A 188 -7.86 -0.47 18.61
C ALA A 188 -6.60 -1.32 18.38
N THR A 189 -5.41 -0.73 18.52
CA THR A 189 -4.13 -1.45 18.39
C THR A 189 -3.94 -2.48 19.50
N LEU A 190 -4.26 -2.13 20.76
CA LEU A 190 -4.22 -3.08 21.87
C LEU A 190 -5.22 -4.23 21.66
N ASN A 191 -6.46 -3.92 21.29
CA ASN A 191 -7.49 -4.93 21.03
C ASN A 191 -7.08 -5.90 19.92
N GLU A 192 -6.43 -5.40 18.86
CA GLU A 192 -5.87 -6.22 17.78
C GLU A 192 -4.83 -7.21 18.32
N ALA A 193 -3.92 -6.75 19.18
CA ALA A 193 -2.92 -7.62 19.78
C ALA A 193 -3.54 -8.70 20.69
N LEU A 194 -4.52 -8.33 21.52
CA LEU A 194 -5.23 -9.27 22.40
C LEU A 194 -6.00 -10.31 21.59
N LEU A 195 -6.68 -9.89 20.54
CA LEU A 195 -7.43 -10.80 19.68
C LEU A 195 -6.50 -11.78 18.95
N LEU A 196 -5.34 -11.30 18.47
CA LEU A 196 -4.36 -12.17 17.82
C LEU A 196 -3.79 -13.22 18.78
N GLU A 197 -3.55 -12.86 20.06
CA GLU A 197 -3.17 -13.81 21.11
C GLU A 197 -4.27 -14.84 21.39
N GLU A 198 -5.53 -14.41 21.43
CA GLU A 198 -6.68 -15.31 21.60
C GLU A 198 -6.76 -16.32 20.46
N LYS A 199 -6.67 -15.84 19.21
CA LYS A 199 -6.67 -16.71 18.02
C LYS A 199 -5.49 -17.70 18.03
N LEU A 200 -4.32 -17.27 18.48
CA LEU A 200 -3.18 -18.18 18.59
C LEU A 200 -3.39 -19.28 19.66
N LYS A 201 -4.09 -18.98 20.76
CA LYS A 201 -4.46 -19.99 21.79
C LYS A 201 -5.49 -20.99 21.24
N GLU A 202 -6.40 -20.58 20.37
CA GLU A 202 -7.34 -21.46 19.67
C GLU A 202 -6.65 -22.38 18.66
N GLY A 203 -5.50 -21.98 18.11
CA GLY A 203 -4.69 -22.74 17.15
C GLY A 203 -4.25 -21.94 15.95
N LYS A 204 -3.33 -22.51 15.18
CA LYS A 204 -2.76 -21.86 13.97
C LYS A 204 -3.80 -21.60 12.89
N GLU A 205 -4.76 -22.51 12.74
CA GLU A 205 -5.87 -22.38 11.79
C GLU A 205 -6.75 -21.16 12.10
N SER A 206 -7.02 -20.91 13.40
CA SER A 206 -7.78 -19.74 13.84
C SER A 206 -7.07 -18.42 13.53
N VAL A 207 -5.72 -18.40 13.64
CA VAL A 207 -4.91 -17.25 13.22
C VAL A 207 -5.02 -17.03 11.71
N ASP A 208 -4.91 -18.10 10.90
CA ASP A 208 -5.02 -18.00 9.45
C ASP A 208 -6.39 -17.45 9.01
N GLU A 209 -7.48 -17.97 9.60
CA GLU A 209 -8.85 -17.51 9.33
C GLU A 209 -9.04 -16.04 9.72
N TYR A 210 -8.51 -15.64 10.88
CA TYR A 210 -8.53 -14.26 11.33
C TYR A 210 -7.83 -13.32 10.35
N ILE A 211 -6.62 -13.66 9.90
CA ILE A 211 -5.86 -12.85 8.94
C ILE A 211 -6.60 -12.75 7.60
N ILE A 212 -7.18 -13.84 7.10
CA ILE A 212 -7.98 -13.83 5.86
C ILE A 212 -9.18 -12.90 6.00
N GLU A 213 -9.87 -12.92 7.14
CA GLU A 213 -11.01 -12.04 7.36
C GLU A 213 -10.60 -10.56 7.46
N ARG A 214 -9.44 -10.27 8.07
CA ARG A 214 -8.85 -8.93 8.11
C ARG A 214 -8.52 -8.41 6.71
N GLU A 215 -7.95 -9.24 5.84
CA GLU A 215 -7.67 -8.90 4.44
C GLU A 215 -8.96 -8.54 3.69
N LYS A 216 -10.03 -9.34 3.86
CA LYS A 216 -11.34 -9.07 3.25
C LYS A 216 -11.93 -7.75 3.75
N GLN A 217 -11.92 -7.54 5.08
CA GLN A 217 -12.44 -6.33 5.68
C GLN A 217 -11.69 -5.10 5.19
N SER A 218 -10.36 -5.16 5.10
CA SER A 218 -9.53 -4.07 4.56
C SER A 218 -9.87 -3.76 3.09
N LEU A 219 -10.12 -4.76 2.26
CA LEU A 219 -10.57 -4.55 0.88
C LEU A 219 -11.94 -3.88 0.81
N ILE A 220 -12.88 -4.25 1.70
CA ILE A 220 -14.19 -3.61 1.81
C ILE A 220 -14.02 -2.13 2.21
N GLU A 221 -13.25 -1.87 3.24
CA GLU A 221 -12.98 -0.52 3.73
C GLU A 221 -12.29 0.36 2.70
N LEU A 222 -11.39 -0.20 1.90
CA LEU A 222 -10.78 0.46 0.76
C LEU A 222 -11.77 0.60 -0.42
N GLY A 223 -12.93 -0.08 -0.39
CA GLY A 223 -13.90 -0.18 -1.48
C GLY A 223 -13.31 -0.89 -2.71
N LEU A 224 -12.47 -1.87 -2.49
CA LEU A 224 -11.79 -2.69 -3.50
C LEU A 224 -12.32 -4.13 -3.56
N ASP A 225 -13.23 -4.50 -2.66
CA ASP A 225 -13.79 -5.85 -2.54
C ASP A 225 -14.35 -6.38 -3.87
N LYS A 226 -15.13 -5.55 -4.59
CA LYS A 226 -15.68 -5.92 -5.90
C LYS A 226 -14.62 -6.12 -6.98
N MET A 227 -13.46 -5.49 -6.82
CA MET A 227 -12.36 -5.60 -7.77
C MET A 227 -11.58 -6.91 -7.59
N PHE A 228 -11.40 -7.36 -6.34
CA PHE A 228 -10.52 -8.48 -6.01
C PHE A 228 -11.25 -9.73 -5.50
N ASN A 229 -12.52 -9.62 -5.03
CA ASN A 229 -13.36 -10.74 -4.62
C ASN A 229 -14.08 -11.45 -5.79
N LYS A 230 -13.57 -11.42 -7.02
CA LYS A 230 -14.08 -12.35 -8.02
C LYS A 230 -13.72 -13.76 -7.55
N LYS A 231 -14.78 -14.50 -7.10
CA LYS A 231 -14.75 -15.94 -6.83
C LYS A 231 -13.75 -16.60 -7.76
N GLN A 232 -12.74 -17.26 -7.22
CA GLN A 232 -12.05 -18.29 -7.96
C GLN A 232 -13.15 -19.26 -8.44
N LYS A 233 -13.54 -19.13 -9.71
CA LYS A 233 -14.31 -20.17 -10.35
C LYS A 233 -13.38 -21.38 -10.35
N VAL A 234 -13.56 -22.25 -9.37
CA VAL A 234 -12.99 -23.58 -9.38
C VAL A 234 -13.43 -24.18 -10.72
N LYS A 235 -12.50 -24.26 -11.66
CA LYS A 235 -12.70 -25.11 -12.82
C LYS A 235 -12.76 -26.53 -12.27
N LYS A 236 -13.99 -27.07 -12.26
CA LYS A 236 -14.20 -28.50 -12.12
C LYS A 236 -13.65 -29.22 -13.33
#